data_b709e7ac877f51568a371bb641e76b6e
#
_entry.id   b709e7ac877f51568a371bb641e76b6e
#
_cell.length_a   1.000
_cell.length_b   1.000
_cell.length_c   1.000
_cell.angle_alpha   90.00
_cell.angle_beta   90.00
_cell.angle_gamma   90.00
#
_symmetry.space_group_name_H-M   'P 1'
#
loop_
_entity.id
_entity.type
_entity.pdbx_description
1 polymer ?
#
loop_
_entity_poly.entity_id
_entity_poly.type
_entity_poly.pdbx_seq_one_letter_code
_entity_poly.pdbx_strand_id
1 'polypeptide(L)'
;VLNRVIDFMLSYSQSNLNPEEIVLKEIFEEILNDYSHIFDQENIKVDSSFPVQLKLTINKQFFRDILQNLIDNSIKAMANAKTKILKVSYEALSNNLVIKVSDTGVGIPVERREQVFALYYTTTQDKGGAGVGLYIVKTRVESLKGTVSIEDSEFGEIGTTVKIVIPFKN
;
A
#
# COMPACT_ATOMS: atom_id res chain seq x y z
N VAL A 1 1.19 -1.10 -19.86
CA VAL A 1 0.67 0.13 -19.21
C VAL A 1 -0.83 0.21 -19.40
N LEU A 2 -1.30 0.16 -20.64
CA LEU A 2 -2.73 0.27 -21.00
C LEU A 2 -3.59 -0.81 -20.30
N ASN A 3 -3.10 -2.05 -20.22
CA ASN A 3 -3.82 -3.15 -19.59
C ASN A 3 -4.08 -2.91 -18.09
N ARG A 4 -3.10 -2.39 -17.32
CA ARG A 4 -3.31 -2.10 -15.88
C ARG A 4 -4.34 -1.00 -15.63
N VAL A 5 -4.41 0.01 -16.51
CA VAL A 5 -5.45 1.05 -16.43
C VAL A 5 -6.81 0.49 -16.78
N ILE A 6 -6.86 -0.34 -17.83
CA ILE A 6 -8.08 -1.03 -18.25
C ILE A 6 -8.53 -2.00 -17.15
N ASP A 7 -7.62 -2.80 -16.58
CA ASP A 7 -7.92 -3.72 -15.50
C ASP A 7 -8.43 -2.98 -14.24
N PHE A 8 -7.82 -1.82 -13.93
CA PHE A 8 -8.30 -0.95 -12.86
C PHE A 8 -9.70 -0.41 -13.15
N MET A 9 -9.95 0.10 -14.37
CA MET A 9 -11.27 0.59 -14.76
C MET A 9 -12.32 -0.52 -14.77
N LEU A 10 -11.96 -1.71 -15.25
CA LEU A 10 -12.83 -2.88 -15.25
C LEU A 10 -13.09 -3.38 -13.82
N SER A 11 -12.09 -3.42 -12.97
CA SER A 11 -12.27 -3.79 -11.56
C SER A 11 -13.13 -2.77 -10.81
N TYR A 12 -13.05 -1.50 -11.19
CA TYR A 12 -13.91 -0.44 -10.65
C TYR A 12 -15.36 -0.60 -11.10
N SER A 13 -15.58 -1.05 -12.34
CA SER A 13 -16.92 -1.23 -12.91
C SER A 13 -17.55 -2.58 -12.60
N GLN A 14 -16.74 -3.62 -12.35
CA GLN A 14 -17.20 -5.00 -12.10
C GLN A 14 -17.12 -5.40 -10.62
N SER A 15 -16.44 -4.62 -9.77
CA SER A 15 -16.42 -4.94 -8.34
C SER A 15 -17.85 -4.87 -7.84
N ASN A 16 -18.38 -6.00 -7.39
CA ASN A 16 -19.52 -6.02 -6.49
C ASN A 16 -19.15 -5.08 -5.35
N LEU A 17 -19.66 -3.85 -5.41
CA LEU A 17 -19.37 -2.77 -4.46
C LEU A 17 -19.94 -3.08 -3.05
N ASN A 18 -20.40 -4.30 -2.84
CA ASN A 18 -20.98 -4.69 -1.59
C ASN A 18 -19.88 -4.81 -0.53
N PRO A 19 -19.94 -3.98 0.51
CA PRO A 19 -19.08 -4.16 1.66
C PRO A 19 -19.42 -5.50 2.35
N GLU A 20 -18.39 -6.20 2.78
CA GLU A 20 -18.48 -7.43 3.56
C GLU A 20 -17.76 -7.26 4.90
N GLU A 21 -18.16 -8.00 5.91
CA GLU A 21 -17.41 -8.02 7.17
C GLU A 21 -16.10 -8.79 6.96
N ILE A 22 -14.99 -8.13 7.21
CA ILE A 22 -13.65 -8.69 7.15
C ILE A 22 -12.95 -8.61 8.50
N VAL A 23 -12.11 -9.60 8.79
CA VAL A 23 -11.13 -9.53 9.87
C VAL A 23 -9.85 -8.98 9.30
N LEU A 24 -9.51 -7.75 9.67
CA LEU A 24 -8.45 -7.00 9.03
C LEU A 24 -7.10 -7.74 9.07
N LYS A 25 -6.75 -8.30 10.24
CA LYS A 25 -5.52 -9.06 10.41
C LYS A 25 -5.37 -10.21 9.39
N GLU A 26 -6.45 -10.96 9.16
CA GLU A 26 -6.45 -12.10 8.23
C GLU A 26 -6.15 -11.65 6.80
N ILE A 27 -6.70 -10.50 6.38
CA ILE A 27 -6.43 -9.95 5.05
C ILE A 27 -4.96 -9.53 4.89
N PHE A 28 -4.38 -8.89 5.91
CA PHE A 28 -2.97 -8.51 5.87
C PHE A 28 -2.05 -9.74 5.82
N GLU A 29 -2.32 -10.75 6.66
CA GLU A 29 -1.55 -12.00 6.70
C GLU A 29 -1.69 -12.77 5.39
N GLU A 30 -2.89 -12.86 4.80
CA GLU A 30 -3.14 -13.49 3.50
C GLU A 30 -2.29 -12.81 2.40
N ILE A 31 -2.33 -11.49 2.32
CA ILE A 31 -1.60 -10.75 1.29
C ILE A 31 -0.08 -10.89 1.50
N LEU A 32 0.44 -10.76 2.71
CA LEU A 32 1.87 -10.94 2.97
C LEU A 32 2.33 -12.37 2.63
N ASN A 33 1.48 -13.36 2.88
CA ASN A 33 1.77 -14.75 2.49
C ASN A 33 1.81 -14.94 0.97
N ASP A 34 0.92 -14.28 0.22
CA ASP A 34 0.94 -14.31 -1.25
C ASP A 34 2.27 -13.80 -1.83
N TYR A 35 2.95 -12.90 -1.12
CA TYR A 35 4.25 -12.34 -1.51
C TYR A 35 5.45 -13.08 -0.93
N SER A 36 5.26 -14.09 -0.08
CA SER A 36 6.35 -14.78 0.65
C SER A 36 7.49 -15.24 -0.27
N HIS A 37 7.16 -15.85 -1.40
CA HIS A 37 8.17 -16.31 -2.37
C HIS A 37 9.02 -15.16 -2.92
N ILE A 38 8.40 -14.01 -3.20
CA ILE A 38 9.11 -12.83 -3.72
C ILE A 38 10.00 -12.24 -2.61
N PHE A 39 9.52 -12.19 -1.38
CA PHE A 39 10.32 -11.74 -0.25
C PHE A 39 11.56 -12.59 -0.03
N ASP A 40 11.42 -13.91 -0.11
CA ASP A 40 12.55 -14.86 0.00
C ASP A 40 13.54 -14.66 -1.16
N GLN A 41 13.05 -14.60 -2.40
CA GLN A 41 13.87 -14.43 -3.60
C GLN A 41 14.65 -13.12 -3.59
N GLU A 42 14.04 -12.04 -3.15
CA GLU A 42 14.64 -10.70 -3.10
C GLU A 42 15.39 -10.41 -1.79
N ASN A 43 15.44 -11.38 -0.85
CA ASN A 43 16.02 -11.23 0.49
C ASN A 43 15.41 -10.04 1.27
N ILE A 44 14.09 -9.88 1.22
CA ILE A 44 13.36 -8.85 1.93
C ILE A 44 12.93 -9.40 3.29
N LYS A 45 13.39 -8.74 4.37
CA LYS A 45 12.91 -9.02 5.72
C LYS A 45 11.58 -8.30 5.93
N VAL A 46 10.55 -9.07 6.27
CA VAL A 46 9.22 -8.51 6.58
C VAL A 46 9.06 -8.38 8.10
N ASP A 47 8.70 -7.20 8.56
CA ASP A 47 8.29 -6.90 9.94
C ASP A 47 6.81 -6.51 9.90
N SER A 48 5.97 -7.22 10.66
CA SER A 48 4.54 -6.94 10.69
C SER A 48 4.01 -6.80 12.11
N SER A 49 3.14 -5.81 12.32
CA SER A 49 2.53 -5.54 13.62
C SER A 49 1.03 -5.27 13.48
N PHE A 50 0.23 -6.22 13.98
CA PHE A 50 -1.23 -6.19 13.93
C PHE A 50 -1.80 -6.41 15.34
N PRO A 51 -1.73 -5.40 16.23
CA PRO A 51 -1.98 -5.56 17.65
C PRO A 51 -3.45 -5.82 18.01
N VAL A 52 -4.38 -5.44 17.14
CA VAL A 52 -5.82 -5.51 17.41
C VAL A 52 -6.51 -6.34 16.34
N GLN A 53 -7.35 -7.28 16.76
CA GLN A 53 -8.26 -7.98 15.85
C GLN A 53 -9.45 -7.07 15.53
N LEU A 54 -9.35 -6.33 14.44
CA LEU A 54 -10.36 -5.37 14.01
C LEU A 54 -11.25 -5.99 12.92
N LYS A 55 -12.56 -5.92 13.13
CA LYS A 55 -13.56 -6.25 12.12
C LYS A 55 -14.07 -4.97 11.46
N LEU A 56 -14.12 -4.97 10.15
CA LEU A 56 -14.62 -3.83 9.37
C LEU A 56 -15.59 -4.32 8.30
N THR A 57 -16.64 -3.54 8.06
CA THR A 57 -17.54 -3.77 6.92
C THR A 57 -17.11 -2.89 5.77
N ILE A 58 -16.41 -3.48 4.78
CA ILE A 58 -15.77 -2.75 3.72
C ILE A 58 -15.55 -3.67 2.50
N ASN A 59 -15.25 -3.08 1.36
CA ASN A 59 -14.91 -3.84 0.18
C ASN A 59 -13.51 -4.45 0.31
N LYS A 60 -13.44 -5.78 0.45
CA LYS A 60 -12.18 -6.54 0.60
C LYS A 60 -11.21 -6.27 -0.55
N GLN A 61 -11.72 -6.15 -1.79
CA GLN A 61 -10.86 -5.91 -2.96
C GLN A 61 -10.15 -4.55 -2.88
N PHE A 62 -10.79 -3.52 -2.33
CA PHE A 62 -10.13 -2.22 -2.14
C PHE A 62 -8.91 -2.32 -1.24
N PHE A 63 -9.01 -3.09 -0.15
CA PHE A 63 -7.87 -3.36 0.72
C PHE A 63 -6.75 -4.11 0.00
N ARG A 64 -7.11 -5.14 -0.77
CA ARG A 64 -6.13 -5.88 -1.57
C ARG A 64 -5.42 -4.96 -2.57
N ASP A 65 -6.16 -4.15 -3.31
CA ASP A 65 -5.61 -3.20 -4.27
C ASP A 65 -4.62 -2.22 -3.60
N ILE A 66 -4.99 -1.70 -2.43
CA ILE A 66 -4.14 -0.78 -1.65
C ILE A 66 -2.83 -1.47 -1.25
N LEU A 67 -2.91 -2.60 -0.54
CA LEU A 67 -1.73 -3.26 0.01
C LEU A 67 -0.82 -3.81 -1.09
N GLN A 68 -1.37 -4.45 -2.12
CA GLN A 68 -0.58 -4.98 -3.23
C GLN A 68 0.19 -3.89 -3.96
N ASN A 69 -0.45 -2.74 -4.24
CA ASN A 69 0.25 -1.62 -4.88
C ASN A 69 1.36 -1.03 -3.98
N LEU A 70 1.15 -0.95 -2.67
CA LEU A 70 2.17 -0.46 -1.74
C LEU A 70 3.34 -1.45 -1.63
N ILE A 71 3.08 -2.74 -1.49
CA ILE A 71 4.11 -3.79 -1.43
C ILE A 71 4.92 -3.82 -2.74
N ASP A 72 4.27 -3.80 -3.90
CA ASP A 72 4.93 -3.76 -5.21
C ASP A 72 5.85 -2.54 -5.34
N ASN A 73 5.40 -1.37 -4.87
CA ASN A 73 6.21 -0.14 -4.90
C ASN A 73 7.42 -0.25 -3.97
N SER A 74 7.23 -0.79 -2.76
CA SER A 74 8.31 -1.00 -1.79
C SER A 74 9.36 -1.99 -2.31
N ILE A 75 8.95 -3.12 -2.91
CA ILE A 75 9.87 -4.09 -3.54
C ILE A 75 10.72 -3.40 -4.62
N LYS A 76 10.09 -2.61 -5.50
CA LYS A 76 10.80 -1.88 -6.55
C LYS A 76 11.75 -0.83 -5.99
N ALA A 77 11.33 -0.09 -4.96
CA ALA A 77 12.16 0.93 -4.31
C ALA A 77 13.39 0.32 -3.63
N MET A 78 13.28 -0.90 -3.13
CA MET A 78 14.36 -1.62 -2.46
C MET A 78 15.27 -2.41 -3.42
N ALA A 79 15.05 -2.42 -4.74
CA ALA A 79 15.78 -3.29 -5.68
C ALA A 79 17.30 -3.23 -5.52
N ASN A 80 17.87 -2.04 -5.28
CA ASN A 80 19.30 -1.82 -5.10
C ASN A 80 19.70 -1.50 -3.64
N ALA A 81 18.80 -1.66 -2.68
CA ALA A 81 19.09 -1.40 -1.28
C ALA A 81 20.02 -2.49 -0.71
N LYS A 82 21.01 -2.09 0.11
CA LYS A 82 21.90 -3.03 0.81
C LYS A 82 21.17 -3.85 1.86
N THR A 83 20.23 -3.22 2.54
CA THR A 83 19.35 -3.84 3.54
C THR A 83 17.92 -3.64 3.06
N LYS A 84 17.18 -4.72 2.93
CA LYS A 84 15.80 -4.69 2.45
C LYS A 84 14.87 -5.08 3.58
N ILE A 85 14.17 -4.09 4.14
CA ILE A 85 13.18 -4.29 5.20
C ILE A 85 11.87 -3.67 4.75
N LEU A 86 10.81 -4.46 4.77
CA LEU A 86 9.44 -4.03 4.59
C LEU A 86 8.72 -4.13 5.93
N LYS A 87 8.19 -3.03 6.44
CA LYS A 87 7.37 -3.03 7.65
C LYS A 87 5.93 -2.70 7.28
N VAL A 88 5.01 -3.55 7.72
CA VAL A 88 3.57 -3.38 7.51
C VAL A 88 2.87 -3.42 8.85
N SER A 89 2.14 -2.37 9.17
CA SER A 89 1.43 -2.28 10.44
C SER A 89 0.09 -1.59 10.30
N TYR A 90 -0.81 -1.86 11.24
CA TYR A 90 -1.96 -1.03 11.46
C TYR A 90 -2.24 -0.86 12.97
N GLU A 91 -2.91 0.22 13.28
CA GLU A 91 -3.43 0.51 14.62
C GLU A 91 -4.81 1.17 14.52
N ALA A 92 -5.61 1.00 15.57
CA ALA A 92 -6.88 1.69 15.71
C ALA A 92 -6.70 2.84 16.70
N LEU A 93 -6.83 4.08 16.20
CA LEU A 93 -6.70 5.30 17.00
C LEU A 93 -8.03 6.06 16.99
N SER A 94 -8.70 6.08 18.13
CA SER A 94 -10.04 6.65 18.23
C SER A 94 -11.00 5.99 17.24
N ASN A 95 -11.52 6.74 16.26
CA ASN A 95 -12.39 6.24 15.21
C ASN A 95 -11.68 6.13 13.84
N ASN A 96 -10.35 5.96 13.86
CA ASN A 96 -9.55 5.86 12.66
C ASN A 96 -8.70 4.58 12.66
N LEU A 97 -8.69 3.90 11.53
CA LEU A 97 -7.70 2.89 11.20
C LEU A 97 -6.50 3.61 10.58
N VAL A 98 -5.34 3.48 11.19
CA VAL A 98 -4.08 3.98 10.65
C VAL A 98 -3.28 2.80 10.16
N ILE A 99 -2.95 2.79 8.86
CA ILE A 99 -2.12 1.78 8.22
C ILE A 99 -0.81 2.42 7.82
N LYS A 100 0.30 1.75 8.06
CA LYS A 100 1.63 2.17 7.62
C LYS A 100 2.31 1.05 6.86
N VAL A 101 2.88 1.40 5.71
CA VAL A 101 3.78 0.55 4.93
C VAL A 101 5.08 1.31 4.77
N SER A 102 6.15 0.78 5.34
CA SER A 102 7.47 1.42 5.38
C SER A 102 8.51 0.51 4.74
N ASP A 103 9.42 1.09 3.96
CA ASP A 103 10.50 0.38 3.29
C ASP A 103 11.86 1.08 3.47
N THR A 104 12.93 0.34 3.24
CA THR A 104 14.31 0.83 3.24
C THR A 104 14.81 1.14 1.82
N GLY A 105 13.91 1.48 0.91
CA GLY A 105 14.23 1.79 -0.48
C GLY A 105 14.86 3.17 -0.67
N VAL A 106 14.86 3.63 -1.91
CA VAL A 106 15.50 4.91 -2.30
C VAL A 106 14.83 6.15 -1.75
N GLY A 107 13.63 6.03 -1.18
CA GLY A 107 12.87 7.15 -0.63
C GLY A 107 12.18 8.02 -1.67
N ILE A 108 11.36 8.95 -1.19
CA ILE A 108 10.65 9.93 -2.00
C ILE A 108 10.98 11.34 -1.46
N PRO A 109 11.65 12.19 -2.26
CA PRO A 109 11.96 13.57 -1.88
C PRO A 109 10.71 14.35 -1.48
N VAL A 110 10.82 15.22 -0.48
CA VAL A 110 9.68 15.95 0.10
C VAL A 110 8.89 16.72 -0.96
N GLU A 111 9.59 17.36 -1.89
CA GLU A 111 9.01 18.14 -2.98
C GLU A 111 8.21 17.32 -4.00
N ARG A 112 8.34 15.99 -3.98
CA ARG A 112 7.63 15.07 -4.88
C ARG A 112 6.49 14.32 -4.21
N ARG A 113 6.37 14.37 -2.89
CA ARG A 113 5.44 13.53 -2.10
C ARG A 113 3.97 13.72 -2.46
N GLU A 114 3.57 14.91 -2.85
CA GLU A 114 2.21 15.16 -3.34
C GLU A 114 2.02 14.68 -4.79
N GLN A 115 3.05 14.85 -5.62
CA GLN A 115 2.99 14.54 -7.05
C GLN A 115 2.97 13.04 -7.34
N VAL A 116 3.56 12.21 -6.47
CA VAL A 116 3.63 10.75 -6.68
C VAL A 116 2.28 10.06 -6.75
N PHE A 117 1.24 10.70 -6.26
CA PHE A 117 -0.14 10.21 -6.34
C PHE A 117 -0.86 10.61 -7.63
N ALA A 118 -0.23 11.40 -8.51
CA ALA A 118 -0.81 11.76 -9.79
C ALA A 118 -0.80 10.57 -10.76
N LEU A 119 -1.83 10.49 -11.61
CA LEU A 119 -1.90 9.46 -12.65
C LEU A 119 -0.71 9.59 -13.61
N TYR A 120 -0.10 8.46 -13.96
CA TYR A 120 1.09 8.34 -14.81
C TYR A 120 2.38 8.96 -14.22
N TYR A 121 2.39 9.33 -12.96
CA TYR A 121 3.63 9.73 -12.32
C TYR A 121 4.49 8.50 -12.04
N THR A 122 5.67 8.45 -12.65
CA THR A 122 6.66 7.40 -12.42
C THR A 122 8.06 7.93 -12.61
N THR A 123 8.97 7.49 -11.76
CA THR A 123 10.43 7.73 -11.88
C THR A 123 11.13 6.54 -12.54
N THR A 124 10.40 5.49 -12.92
CA THR A 124 10.94 4.24 -13.47
C THR A 124 10.31 3.85 -14.80
N GLN A 125 10.05 4.84 -15.69
CA GLN A 125 9.47 4.57 -17.02
C GLN A 125 10.27 3.53 -17.80
N ASP A 126 11.59 3.59 -17.74
CA ASP A 126 12.50 2.66 -18.43
C ASP A 126 12.47 1.23 -17.86
N LYS A 127 11.90 1.03 -16.69
CA LYS A 127 11.77 -0.26 -15.97
C LYS A 127 10.34 -0.79 -15.92
N GLY A 128 9.46 -0.31 -16.80
CA GLY A 128 8.06 -0.79 -16.88
C GLY A 128 7.13 -0.25 -15.79
N GLY A 129 7.51 0.82 -15.10
CA GLY A 129 6.65 1.53 -14.15
C GLY A 129 5.50 2.22 -14.87
N ALA A 130 4.26 1.83 -14.62
CA ALA A 130 3.07 2.40 -15.25
C ALA A 130 2.64 3.75 -14.66
N GLY A 131 3.18 4.14 -13.49
CA GLY A 131 2.77 5.34 -12.77
C GLY A 131 1.30 5.32 -12.32
N VAL A 132 0.74 4.14 -12.08
CA VAL A 132 -0.68 3.96 -11.74
C VAL A 132 -0.85 3.49 -10.29
N GLY A 133 0.16 2.85 -9.69
CA GLY A 133 0.04 2.18 -8.39
C GLY A 133 -0.40 3.11 -7.26
N LEU A 134 0.32 4.22 -7.02
CA LEU A 134 -0.04 5.17 -5.96
C LEU A 134 -1.32 5.96 -6.27
N TYR A 135 -1.64 6.17 -7.55
CA TYR A 135 -2.93 6.73 -7.94
C TYR A 135 -4.09 5.79 -7.56
N ILE A 136 -3.94 4.47 -7.78
CA ILE A 136 -4.93 3.47 -7.33
C ILE A 136 -5.07 3.53 -5.82
N VAL A 137 -3.96 3.53 -5.08
CA VAL A 137 -3.98 3.65 -3.61
C VAL A 137 -4.79 4.86 -3.18
N LYS A 138 -4.47 6.04 -3.72
CA LYS A 138 -5.18 7.28 -3.40
C LYS A 138 -6.69 7.17 -3.68
N THR A 139 -7.06 6.72 -4.87
CA THR A 139 -8.47 6.59 -5.28
C THR A 139 -9.24 5.63 -4.38
N ARG A 140 -8.65 4.47 -4.01
CA ARG A 140 -9.28 3.50 -3.11
C ARG A 140 -9.44 4.05 -1.69
N VAL A 141 -8.40 4.70 -1.18
CA VAL A 141 -8.43 5.32 0.16
C VAL A 141 -9.47 6.44 0.22
N GLU A 142 -9.54 7.31 -0.79
CA GLU A 142 -10.56 8.36 -0.88
C GLU A 142 -11.99 7.78 -0.97
N SER A 143 -12.18 6.67 -1.67
CA SER A 143 -13.47 5.95 -1.72
C SER A 143 -13.92 5.47 -0.33
N LEU A 144 -12.97 5.18 0.55
CA LEU A 144 -13.18 4.81 1.95
C LEU A 144 -13.26 6.03 2.89
N LYS A 145 -13.33 7.25 2.34
CA LYS A 145 -13.31 8.52 3.07
C LYS A 145 -12.03 8.73 3.89
N GLY A 146 -10.96 8.05 3.50
CA GLY A 146 -9.65 8.15 4.12
C GLY A 146 -8.73 9.15 3.44
N THR A 147 -7.53 9.26 3.98
CA THR A 147 -6.42 10.05 3.45
C THR A 147 -5.16 9.20 3.33
N VAL A 148 -4.31 9.52 2.37
CA VAL A 148 -3.00 8.90 2.20
C VAL A 148 -1.93 9.97 2.10
N SER A 149 -0.79 9.73 2.74
CA SER A 149 0.36 10.63 2.75
C SER A 149 1.68 9.86 2.74
N ILE A 150 2.74 10.54 2.32
CA ILE A 150 4.12 10.06 2.47
C ILE A 150 4.73 10.75 3.69
N GLU A 151 5.24 9.94 4.61
CA GLU A 151 5.98 10.39 5.79
C GLU A 151 7.48 10.08 5.63
N ASP A 152 8.30 10.63 6.54
CA ASP A 152 9.69 10.24 6.64
C ASP A 152 9.80 8.76 7.01
N SER A 153 10.86 8.13 6.55
CA SER A 153 11.08 6.72 6.82
C SER A 153 11.21 6.43 8.32
N GLU A 154 10.57 5.35 8.77
CA GLU A 154 10.78 4.83 10.13
C GLU A 154 12.17 4.23 10.33
N PHE A 155 12.94 4.03 9.26
CA PHE A 155 14.27 3.41 9.27
C PHE A 155 15.42 4.42 9.23
N GLY A 156 15.14 5.73 9.30
CA GLY A 156 16.15 6.80 9.28
C GLY A 156 16.07 7.66 8.03
N GLU A 157 17.22 8.10 7.49
CA GLU A 157 17.29 9.08 6.40
C GLU A 157 16.86 8.53 5.02
N ILE A 158 16.86 7.21 4.84
CA ILE A 158 16.58 6.55 3.55
C ILE A 158 15.37 5.65 3.70
N GLY A 159 14.52 5.64 2.68
CA GLY A 159 13.29 4.84 2.63
C GLY A 159 12.04 5.68 2.55
N THR A 160 10.90 5.00 2.54
CA THR A 160 9.58 5.64 2.46
C THR A 160 8.66 5.07 3.51
N THR A 161 7.82 5.90 4.10
CA THR A 161 6.64 5.46 4.85
C THR A 161 5.40 6.01 4.17
N VAL A 162 4.53 5.12 3.71
CA VAL A 162 3.18 5.48 3.25
C VAL A 162 2.23 5.29 4.42
N LYS A 163 1.56 6.36 4.81
CA LYS A 163 0.54 6.36 5.86
C LYS A 163 -0.84 6.55 5.28
N ILE A 164 -1.76 5.70 5.70
CA ILE A 164 -3.17 5.74 5.33
C ILE A 164 -3.98 5.90 6.61
N VAL A 165 -4.97 6.78 6.57
CA VAL A 165 -5.93 6.98 7.66
C VAL A 165 -7.33 6.80 7.10
N ILE A 166 -8.08 5.83 7.62
CA ILE A 166 -9.45 5.51 7.20
C ILE A 166 -10.36 5.65 8.40
N PRO A 167 -11.39 6.53 8.36
CA PRO A 167 -12.37 6.60 9.42
C PRO A 167 -13.23 5.34 9.42
N PHE A 168 -13.47 4.77 10.58
CA PHE A 168 -14.43 3.68 10.75
C PHE A 168 -15.35 3.96 11.94
N LYS A 169 -16.54 3.41 11.89
CA LYS A 169 -17.47 3.43 13.03
C LYS A 169 -17.40 2.08 13.72
N ASN A 170 -17.18 2.11 15.03
CA ASN A 170 -17.37 0.95 15.89
C ASN A 170 -18.84 0.58 15.95
#